data_0052837cdec2cecd99545899adc2d188
#
_entry.id   0052837cdec2cecd99545899adc2d188
#
_cell.length_a   1.000
_cell.length_b   1.000
_cell.length_c   1.000
_cell.angle_alpha   90.00
_cell.angle_beta   90.00
_cell.angle_gamma   90.00
#
_symmetry.space_group_name_H-M   'P 1'
#
loop_
_entity.id
_entity.type
_entity.pdbx_description
1 polymer ?
#
loop_
_entity_poly.entity_id
_entity_poly.type
_entity_poly.pdbx_seq_one_letter_code
_entity_poly.pdbx_strand_id
1 'polypeptide(L)' 'MMKIGNLVRDAYGSLGVIIKYSERSNRHVWVQWCAGDSCTVHVRNLEVIDERR' A
#
# COMPACT_ATOMS: atom_id res chain seq x y z
N MET A 1 11.21 -2.84 2.47
CA MET A 1 10.88 -2.36 1.15
C MET A 1 9.50 -2.84 0.75
N MET A 2 8.72 -1.97 0.13
CA MET A 2 7.35 -2.33 -0.24
C MET A 2 7.32 -3.03 -1.57
N LYS A 3 6.52 -4.07 -1.66
CA LYS A 3 6.41 -4.88 -2.85
C LYS A 3 4.97 -5.09 -3.21
N ILE A 4 4.71 -5.33 -4.48
CA ILE A 4 3.38 -5.70 -4.94
C ILE A 4 2.97 -6.96 -4.19
N GLY A 5 1.76 -6.94 -3.66
CA GLY A 5 1.24 -8.04 -2.85
C GLY A 5 1.35 -7.84 -1.36
N ASN A 6 2.12 -6.82 -0.91
CA ASN A 6 2.22 -6.59 0.52
C ASN A 6 0.92 -6.05 1.08
N LEU A 7 0.58 -6.52 2.28
CA LEU A 7 -0.54 -5.97 3.01
C LEU A 7 -0.04 -4.74 3.76
N VAL A 8 -0.74 -3.64 3.65
CA VAL A 8 -0.34 -2.38 4.26
C VAL A 8 -1.48 -1.76 5.03
N ARG A 9 -1.14 -0.86 5.92
CA ARG A 9 -2.11 -0.11 6.71
C ARG A 9 -1.71 1.36 6.66
N ASP A 10 -2.69 2.24 6.54
CA ASP A 10 -2.42 3.68 6.51
C ASP A 10 -2.53 4.25 7.94
N ALA A 11 -2.35 5.56 8.04
CA ALA A 11 -2.38 6.24 9.33
C ALA A 11 -3.76 6.21 9.98
N TYR A 12 -4.79 5.94 9.23
CA TYR A 12 -6.15 5.90 9.77
C TYR A 12 -6.58 4.47 10.09
N GLY A 13 -5.71 3.52 9.89
CA GLY A 13 -6.01 2.13 10.21
C GLY A 13 -6.65 1.34 9.07
N SER A 14 -6.78 1.93 7.89
CA SER A 14 -7.35 1.22 6.76
C SER A 14 -6.36 0.22 6.21
N LEU A 15 -6.84 -0.93 5.82
CA LEU A 15 -6.01 -2.00 5.31
C LEU A 15 -6.14 -2.10 3.80
N GLY A 16 -5.07 -2.43 3.14
CA GLY A 16 -5.07 -2.60 1.70
C GLY A 16 -3.90 -3.43 1.23
N VAL A 17 -3.83 -3.64 -0.05
CA VAL A 17 -2.77 -4.44 -0.67
C VAL A 17 -2.16 -3.62 -1.79
N ILE A 18 -0.84 -3.62 -1.87
CA ILE A 18 -0.14 -2.93 -2.94
C ILE A 18 -0.35 -3.73 -4.23
N ILE A 19 -0.89 -3.09 -5.25
CA ILE A 19 -1.19 -3.77 -6.50
C ILE A 19 -0.30 -3.33 -7.64
N LYS A 20 0.37 -2.17 -7.50
CA LYS A 20 1.14 -1.66 -8.60
C LYS A 20 2.03 -0.53 -8.14
N TYR A 21 3.17 -0.33 -8.76
CA TYR A 21 4.01 0.82 -8.48
C TYR A 21 3.54 1.97 -9.34
N SER A 22 3.66 3.18 -8.83
CA SER A 22 3.30 4.36 -9.61
C SER A 22 4.32 4.59 -10.71
N GLU A 23 3.85 4.97 -11.88
CA GLU A 23 4.75 5.28 -12.97
C GLU A 23 5.24 6.71 -12.90
N ARG A 24 4.64 7.54 -12.06
CA ARG A 24 5.03 8.91 -11.97
C ARG A 24 6.03 9.20 -10.89
N SER A 25 6.15 8.31 -9.93
CA SER A 25 7.02 8.56 -8.78
C SER A 25 7.42 7.24 -8.20
N ASN A 26 8.72 7.08 -7.89
CA ASN A 26 9.17 5.86 -7.25
C ASN A 26 8.87 5.85 -5.77
N ARG A 27 8.16 6.86 -5.25
CA ARG A 27 7.79 6.90 -3.86
C ARG A 27 6.30 6.71 -3.64
N HIS A 28 5.54 6.43 -4.69
CA HIS A 28 4.12 6.19 -4.56
C HIS A 28 3.79 4.79 -5.07
N VAL A 29 2.77 4.19 -4.49
CA VAL A 29 2.29 2.88 -4.90
C VAL A 29 0.77 2.94 -5.01
N TRP A 30 0.22 2.06 -5.81
CA TRP A 30 -1.23 1.91 -5.89
C TRP A 30 -1.65 0.88 -4.85
N VAL A 31 -2.63 1.24 -4.05
CA VAL A 31 -3.15 0.37 -3.01
C VAL A 31 -4.61 0.10 -3.29
N GLN A 32 -4.98 -1.18 -3.27
CA GLN A 32 -6.37 -1.60 -3.33
C GLN A 32 -6.83 -1.72 -1.89
N TRP A 33 -7.75 -0.87 -1.48
CA TRP A 33 -8.21 -0.87 -0.09
C TRP A 33 -9.30 -1.89 0.12
N CYS A 34 -9.42 -2.36 1.35
CA CYS A 34 -10.44 -3.35 1.70
C CYS A 34 -11.84 -2.84 1.44
N ALA A 35 -12.02 -1.53 1.47
CA ALA A 35 -13.34 -0.95 1.21
C ALA A 35 -13.73 -0.99 -0.27
N GLY A 36 -12.80 -1.33 -1.15
CA GLY A 36 -13.11 -1.47 -2.56
C GLY A 36 -12.50 -0.44 -3.47
N ASP A 37 -11.95 0.63 -2.91
CA ASP A 37 -11.33 1.66 -3.71
C ASP A 37 -9.88 1.38 -3.96
N SER A 38 -9.27 2.02 -4.94
CA SER A 38 -7.82 2.00 -5.09
C SER A 38 -7.34 3.41 -5.35
N CYS A 39 -6.16 3.73 -4.88
CA CYS A 39 -5.56 5.03 -5.11
C CYS A 39 -4.06 4.95 -4.90
N THR A 40 -3.34 6.01 -5.33
CA THR A 40 -1.91 6.07 -5.08
C THR A 40 -1.68 6.67 -3.71
N VAL A 41 -0.67 6.18 -3.03
CA VAL A 41 -0.32 6.63 -1.69
C VAL A 41 1.19 6.72 -1.60
N HIS A 42 1.70 7.78 -0.96
CA HIS A 42 3.12 7.90 -0.72
C HIS A 42 3.53 6.80 0.27
N VAL A 43 4.64 6.14 0.00
CA VAL A 43 5.06 5.00 0.82
C VAL A 43 5.28 5.38 2.29
N ARG A 44 5.64 6.64 2.56
CA ARG A 44 5.85 7.05 3.95
C ARG A 44 4.56 7.01 4.77
N ASN A 45 3.41 7.00 4.12
CA ASN A 45 2.14 7.00 4.84
C ASN A 45 1.60 5.58 5.05
N LEU A 46 2.39 4.59 4.69
CA LEU A 46 1.97 3.20 4.78
C LEU A 46 2.90 2.40 5.68
N GLU A 47 2.33 1.42 6.34
CA GLU A 47 3.09 0.49 7.16
C GLU A 47 2.86 -0.89 6.59
N VAL A 48 3.90 -1.63 6.27
CA VAL A 48 3.75 -3.00 5.79
C VAL A 48 3.43 -3.89 6.97
N ILE A 49 2.39 -4.69 6.84
CA ILE A 49 2.00 -5.63 7.87
C ILE A 49 2.43 -6.97 7.39
N ASP A 50 3.56 -7.47 7.94
CA ASP A 50 4.12 -8.70 7.48
C ASP A 50 3.86 -9.75 8.44
N GLU A 51 3.13 -10.75 8.05
CA GLU A 51 2.84 -11.73 8.93
C GLU A 51 3.54 -12.88 8.74
N ARG A 52 4.58 -13.00 8.16
CA ARG A 52 5.20 -14.14 8.06
C ARG A 52 5.69 -14.64 9.12
N ARG A 53 5.67 -15.51 9.36
CA ARG A 53 6.05 -16.05 10.43
C ARG A 53 6.48 -17.09 10.30
#